data_c4f9400528be0a79ddc24b0a85b90621
#
_entry.id   c4f9400528be0a79ddc24b0a85b90621
#
_cell.length_a   1.000
_cell.length_b   1.000
_cell.length_c   1.000
_cell.angle_alpha   90.00
_cell.angle_beta   90.00
_cell.angle_gamma   90.00
#
_symmetry.space_group_name_H-M   'P 1'
#
loop_
_entity.id
_entity.type
_entity.pdbx_description
1 polymer ?
#
loop_
_entity_poly.entity_id
_entity_poly.type
_entity_poly.pdbx_seq_one_letter_code
_entity_poly.pdbx_strand_id
1 'polypeptide(L)'
;LNAAYLWAQLLHADEINNDRMNTWNAYRAAFQPLADAGKVELPVIPADCVHNAHMFYLKCKDLEERTALIRHLKNNDILAVFHYIPLHSAPAGEKFGRFDGTDVYTTAESERLVRLPMYYGLTESDRKQVIEKVLEFYAQ
;
A
#
# COMPACT_ATOMS: atom_id res chain seq x y z
N LEU A 1 -18.00 -23.67 -7.61
CA LEU A 1 -18.36 -22.28 -7.27
C LEU A 1 -17.19 -21.34 -7.57
N ASN A 2 -16.00 -21.52 -6.98
CA ASN A 2 -14.86 -20.62 -7.15
C ASN A 2 -14.43 -20.45 -8.61
N ALA A 3 -14.43 -21.52 -9.41
CA ALA A 3 -14.08 -21.45 -10.83
C ALA A 3 -15.10 -20.65 -11.65
N ALA A 4 -16.39 -20.72 -11.31
CA ALA A 4 -17.42 -19.95 -11.97
C ALA A 4 -17.31 -18.44 -11.62
N TYR A 5 -16.99 -18.11 -10.37
CA TYR A 5 -16.70 -16.73 -9.97
C TYR A 5 -15.46 -16.19 -10.68
N LEU A 6 -14.38 -16.95 -10.72
CA LEU A 6 -13.16 -16.57 -11.42
C LEU A 6 -13.43 -16.36 -12.91
N TRP A 7 -14.17 -17.25 -13.54
CA TRP A 7 -14.55 -17.10 -14.96
C TRP A 7 -15.29 -15.79 -15.22
N ALA A 8 -16.30 -15.48 -14.40
CA ALA A 8 -17.06 -14.23 -14.53
C ALA A 8 -16.16 -12.98 -14.39
N GLN A 9 -15.19 -13.01 -13.45
CA GLN A 9 -14.25 -11.91 -13.29
C GLN A 9 -13.25 -11.80 -14.43
N LEU A 10 -12.80 -12.90 -14.99
CA LEU A 10 -11.87 -12.91 -16.13
C LEU A 10 -12.48 -12.26 -17.38
N LEU A 11 -13.79 -12.34 -17.57
CA LEU A 11 -14.49 -11.64 -18.67
C LEU A 11 -14.38 -10.11 -18.55
N HIS A 12 -14.13 -9.58 -17.37
CA HIS A 12 -13.98 -8.16 -17.06
C HIS A 12 -12.56 -7.78 -16.62
N ALA A 13 -11.57 -8.65 -16.86
CA ALA A 13 -10.21 -8.46 -16.33
C ALA A 13 -9.58 -7.15 -16.80
N ASP A 14 -9.75 -6.79 -18.05
CA ASP A 14 -9.18 -5.56 -18.62
C ASP A 14 -9.83 -4.31 -18.01
N GLU A 15 -11.15 -4.31 -17.84
CA GLU A 15 -11.89 -3.23 -17.18
C GLU A 15 -11.42 -3.04 -15.74
N ILE A 16 -11.35 -4.13 -14.98
CA ILE A 16 -10.90 -4.12 -13.58
C ILE A 16 -9.46 -3.63 -13.47
N ASN A 17 -8.57 -4.12 -14.31
CA ASN A 17 -7.17 -3.72 -14.30
C ASN A 17 -6.99 -2.25 -14.71
N ASN A 18 -7.69 -1.78 -15.71
CA ASN A 18 -7.64 -0.39 -16.16
C ASN A 18 -8.10 0.58 -15.06
N ASP A 19 -9.20 0.28 -14.38
CA ASP A 19 -9.70 1.09 -13.26
C ASP A 19 -8.67 1.16 -12.12
N ARG A 20 -8.09 0.01 -11.74
CA ARG A 20 -7.04 -0.05 -10.72
C ARG A 20 -5.78 0.71 -11.14
N MET A 21 -5.36 0.59 -12.41
CA MET A 21 -4.23 1.34 -12.95
C MET A 21 -4.47 2.85 -12.92
N ASN A 22 -5.68 3.31 -13.21
CA ASN A 22 -6.04 4.72 -13.11
C ASN A 22 -5.87 5.25 -11.68
N THR A 23 -6.33 4.48 -10.69
CA THR A 23 -6.16 4.83 -9.28
C THR A 23 -4.68 4.81 -8.87
N TRP A 24 -3.93 3.79 -9.27
CA TRP A 24 -2.51 3.65 -8.98
C TRP A 24 -1.69 4.82 -9.55
N ASN A 25 -1.93 5.18 -10.80
CA ASN A 25 -1.27 6.30 -11.47
C ASN A 25 -1.61 7.64 -10.82
N ALA A 26 -2.85 7.83 -10.40
CA ALA A 26 -3.27 9.04 -9.70
C ALA A 26 -2.54 9.20 -8.35
N TYR A 27 -2.45 8.13 -7.56
CA TYR A 27 -1.68 8.13 -6.32
C TYR A 27 -0.19 8.42 -6.58
N ARG A 28 0.41 7.73 -7.55
CA ARG A 28 1.82 7.95 -7.91
C ARG A 28 2.09 9.40 -8.27
N ALA A 29 1.27 9.98 -9.14
CA ALA A 29 1.41 11.37 -9.57
C ALA A 29 1.25 12.36 -8.40
N ALA A 30 0.26 12.12 -7.53
CA ALA A 30 -0.01 12.99 -6.40
C ALA A 30 1.09 12.95 -5.32
N PHE A 31 1.73 11.79 -5.10
CA PHE A 31 2.74 11.62 -4.05
C PHE A 31 4.18 11.73 -4.56
N GLN A 32 4.40 11.87 -5.87
CA GLN A 32 5.74 12.06 -6.42
C GLN A 32 6.47 13.25 -5.76
N PRO A 33 5.83 14.42 -5.53
CA PRO A 33 6.50 15.53 -4.85
C PRO A 33 6.95 15.20 -3.42
N LEU A 34 6.23 14.32 -2.69
CA LEU A 34 6.66 13.87 -1.36
C LEU A 34 7.89 12.96 -1.47
N ALA A 35 7.93 12.11 -2.48
CA ALA A 35 9.08 11.23 -2.73
C ALA A 35 10.31 12.04 -3.17
N ASP A 36 10.15 13.02 -4.04
CA ASP A 36 11.21 13.92 -4.48
C ASP A 36 11.79 14.74 -3.32
N ALA A 37 10.96 15.08 -2.34
CA ALA A 37 11.37 15.73 -1.09
C ALA A 37 11.95 14.75 -0.05
N GLY A 38 12.03 13.46 -0.34
CA GLY A 38 12.55 12.43 0.58
C GLY A 38 11.65 12.13 1.78
N LYS A 39 10.38 12.55 1.76
CA LYS A 39 9.42 12.31 2.84
C LYS A 39 8.86 10.89 2.83
N VAL A 40 8.72 10.29 1.66
CA VAL A 40 8.23 8.90 1.49
C VAL A 40 8.98 8.21 0.36
N GLU A 41 8.93 6.87 0.35
CA GLU A 41 9.32 6.09 -0.81
C GLU A 41 8.07 5.53 -1.50
N LEU A 42 8.05 5.58 -2.84
CA LEU A 42 6.96 5.06 -3.67
C LEU A 42 7.30 3.69 -4.24
N PRO A 43 6.28 2.89 -4.65
CA PRO A 43 6.52 1.65 -5.36
C PRO A 43 7.36 1.86 -6.61
N VAL A 44 8.37 1.03 -6.80
CA VAL A 44 9.20 1.00 -8.01
C VAL A 44 8.75 -0.18 -8.86
N ILE A 45 8.40 0.11 -10.11
CA ILE A 45 8.09 -0.91 -11.10
C ILE A 45 9.28 -1.00 -12.06
N PRO A 46 9.98 -2.14 -12.13
CA PRO A 46 11.08 -2.33 -13.07
C PRO A 46 10.61 -2.12 -14.51
N ALA A 47 11.50 -1.60 -15.37
CA ALA A 47 11.16 -1.21 -16.73
C ALA A 47 10.73 -2.39 -17.63
N ASP A 48 11.15 -3.59 -17.29
CA ASP A 48 10.83 -4.85 -17.95
C ASP A 48 9.59 -5.57 -17.37
N CYS A 49 8.92 -4.95 -16.38
CA CYS A 49 7.76 -5.53 -15.71
C CYS A 49 6.47 -4.79 -16.06
N VAL A 50 5.41 -5.58 -16.25
CA VAL A 50 4.03 -5.08 -16.30
C VAL A 50 3.33 -5.47 -15.01
N HIS A 51 2.72 -4.49 -14.33
CA HIS A 51 2.01 -4.75 -13.08
C HIS A 51 0.49 -4.54 -13.26
N ASN A 52 -0.29 -5.14 -12.37
CA ASN A 52 -1.74 -5.11 -12.39
C ASN A 52 -2.35 -4.15 -11.35
N ALA A 53 -1.57 -3.25 -10.79
CA ALA A 53 -2.00 -2.33 -9.73
C ALA A 53 -2.69 -3.06 -8.57
N HIS A 54 -2.12 -4.20 -8.11
CA HIS A 54 -2.71 -4.99 -7.03
C HIS A 54 -2.85 -4.21 -5.74
N MET A 55 -1.85 -3.38 -5.42
CA MET A 55 -1.85 -2.49 -4.26
C MET A 55 -1.08 -1.20 -4.57
N PHE A 56 -1.36 -0.16 -3.79
CA PHE A 56 -0.50 1.01 -3.69
C PHE A 56 -0.04 1.16 -2.25
N TYR A 57 1.24 1.43 -2.04
CA TYR A 57 1.80 1.64 -0.72
C TYR A 57 2.72 2.85 -0.68
N LEU A 58 2.90 3.38 0.51
CA LEU A 58 3.93 4.34 0.86
C LEU A 58 4.85 3.69 1.88
N LYS A 59 6.14 3.95 1.80
CA LYS A 59 7.05 3.69 2.91
C LYS A 59 7.34 5.00 3.62
N CYS A 60 6.96 5.07 4.87
CA CYS A 60 7.26 6.17 5.78
C CYS A 60 8.72 6.12 6.23
N LYS A 61 9.16 7.11 6.97
CA LYS A 61 10.49 7.15 7.55
C LYS A 61 10.74 6.00 8.52
N ASP A 62 9.79 5.75 9.43
CA ASP A 62 9.88 4.78 10.50
C ASP A 62 8.50 4.30 10.97
N LEU A 63 8.49 3.43 12.00
CA LEU A 63 7.28 2.87 12.61
C LEU A 63 6.38 3.94 13.23
N GLU A 64 6.97 4.98 13.82
CA GLU A 64 6.24 6.04 14.51
C GLU A 64 5.44 6.87 13.49
N GLU A 65 6.10 7.33 12.44
CA GLU A 65 5.46 8.08 11.35
C GLU A 65 4.40 7.24 10.64
N ARG A 66 4.69 5.96 10.34
CA ARG A 66 3.72 5.02 9.78
C ARG A 66 2.46 4.91 10.64
N THR A 67 2.64 4.77 11.95
CA THR A 67 1.54 4.63 12.90
C THR A 67 0.73 5.92 13.02
N ALA A 68 1.41 7.07 13.01
CA ALA A 68 0.77 8.38 13.00
C ALA A 68 -0.05 8.62 11.73
N LEU A 69 0.50 8.28 10.55
CA LEU A 69 -0.21 8.38 9.27
C LEU A 69 -1.46 7.50 9.24
N ILE A 70 -1.36 6.25 9.66
CA ILE A 70 -2.53 5.34 9.73
C ILE A 70 -3.61 5.92 10.66
N ARG A 71 -3.22 6.46 11.81
CA ARG A 71 -4.14 7.09 12.76
C ARG A 71 -4.80 8.33 12.16
N HIS A 72 -4.02 9.19 11.50
CA HIS A 72 -4.52 10.38 10.82
C HIS A 72 -5.56 10.01 9.75
N LEU A 73 -5.26 9.03 8.91
CA LEU A 73 -6.18 8.55 7.88
C LEU A 73 -7.45 7.94 8.49
N LYS A 74 -7.32 7.13 9.54
CA LYS A 74 -8.47 6.55 10.25
C LYS A 74 -9.39 7.62 10.85
N ASN A 75 -8.84 8.70 11.41
CA ASN A 75 -9.61 9.81 11.95
C ASN A 75 -10.37 10.61 10.87
N ASN A 76 -10.05 10.38 9.60
CA ASN A 76 -10.71 10.93 8.42
C ASN A 76 -11.50 9.86 7.64
N ASP A 77 -11.92 8.77 8.30
CA ASP A 77 -12.70 7.67 7.72
C ASP A 77 -12.02 6.92 6.56
N ILE A 78 -10.68 6.97 6.51
CA ILE A 78 -9.88 6.27 5.50
C ILE A 78 -9.21 5.06 6.14
N LEU A 79 -9.54 3.85 5.63
CA LEU A 79 -8.93 2.61 6.08
C LEU A 79 -7.61 2.35 5.34
N ALA A 80 -6.52 2.87 5.89
CA ALA A 80 -5.16 2.47 5.51
C ALA A 80 -4.61 1.45 6.51
N VAL A 81 -3.78 0.53 6.05
CA VAL A 81 -3.28 -0.56 6.87
C VAL A 81 -1.78 -0.79 6.63
N PHE A 82 -1.08 -1.26 7.66
CA PHE A 82 0.27 -1.80 7.49
C PHE A 82 0.24 -3.16 6.77
N HIS A 83 1.39 -3.71 6.37
CA HIS A 83 1.41 -4.93 5.55
C HIS A 83 1.66 -6.09 6.48
N TYR A 84 1.69 -6.65 7.24
CA TYR A 84 1.93 -7.80 8.12
C TYR A 84 3.10 -7.59 9.09
N ILE A 85 2.98 -8.24 10.23
CA ILE A 85 4.09 -8.47 11.13
C ILE A 85 4.99 -9.56 10.51
N PRO A 86 6.31 -9.42 10.50
CA PRO A 86 7.21 -10.46 10.01
C PRO A 86 6.97 -11.80 10.69
N LEU A 87 7.04 -12.88 9.93
CA LEU A 87 6.71 -14.21 10.45
C LEU A 87 7.64 -14.62 11.60
N HIS A 88 8.91 -14.24 11.53
CA HIS A 88 9.92 -14.61 12.52
C HIS A 88 9.75 -13.87 13.87
N SER A 89 9.07 -12.73 13.89
CA SER A 89 8.73 -11.97 15.10
C SER A 89 7.27 -12.10 15.53
N ALA A 90 6.45 -12.85 14.77
CA ALA A 90 5.09 -13.17 15.16
C ALA A 90 5.07 -14.28 16.22
N PRO A 91 4.11 -14.31 17.18
CA PRO A 91 4.08 -15.28 18.25
C PRO A 91 4.17 -16.76 17.81
N ALA A 92 3.55 -17.09 16.67
CA ALA A 92 3.66 -18.44 16.11
C ALA A 92 5.04 -18.70 15.48
N GLY A 93 5.63 -17.71 14.84
CA GLY A 93 6.97 -17.81 14.27
C GLY A 93 8.05 -18.01 15.33
N GLU A 94 7.96 -17.27 16.42
CA GLU A 94 8.87 -17.42 17.56
C GLU A 94 8.71 -18.77 18.25
N LYS A 95 7.47 -19.28 18.36
CA LYS A 95 7.18 -20.54 19.06
C LYS A 95 7.53 -21.78 18.24
N PHE A 96 7.30 -21.77 16.93
CA PHE A 96 7.36 -22.96 16.08
C PHE A 96 8.43 -22.90 15.00
N GLY A 97 9.06 -21.75 14.79
CA GLY A 97 10.09 -21.51 13.81
C GLY A 97 11.40 -21.07 14.41
N ARG A 98 12.34 -20.78 13.53
CA ARG A 98 13.57 -20.05 13.86
C ARG A 98 13.90 -19.15 12.69
N PHE A 99 14.48 -18.00 12.97
CA PHE A 99 15.08 -17.14 11.95
C PHE A 99 16.54 -17.57 11.76
N ASP A 100 16.98 -17.66 10.51
CA ASP A 100 18.37 -17.98 10.17
C ASP A 100 19.07 -16.73 9.62
N GLY A 101 20.23 -16.40 10.19
CA GLY A 101 20.98 -15.21 9.84
C GLY A 101 20.53 -13.93 10.55
N THR A 102 20.77 -12.78 9.91
CA THR A 102 20.44 -11.45 10.45
C THR A 102 19.31 -10.81 9.66
N ASP A 103 18.29 -10.32 10.36
CA ASP A 103 17.20 -9.56 9.72
C ASP A 103 17.70 -8.14 9.38
N VAL A 104 17.96 -7.91 8.10
CA VAL A 104 18.43 -6.63 7.58
C VAL A 104 17.28 -5.79 6.99
N TYR A 105 16.26 -6.44 6.43
CA TYR A 105 15.22 -5.77 5.64
C TYR A 105 13.81 -6.01 6.16
N THR A 106 13.49 -7.22 6.56
CA THR A 106 12.09 -7.63 6.75
C THR A 106 11.38 -6.81 7.80
N THR A 107 11.96 -6.66 8.99
CA THR A 107 11.38 -5.85 10.06
C THR A 107 11.34 -4.38 9.68
N ALA A 108 12.46 -3.82 9.24
CA ALA A 108 12.57 -2.41 8.89
C ALA A 108 11.55 -2.01 7.81
N GLU A 109 11.42 -2.80 6.76
CA GLU A 109 10.48 -2.50 5.66
C GLU A 109 9.01 -2.71 6.07
N SER A 110 8.71 -3.72 6.88
CA SER A 110 7.35 -3.95 7.36
C SER A 110 6.87 -2.87 8.33
N GLU A 111 7.78 -2.29 9.11
CA GLU A 111 7.48 -1.21 10.04
C GLU A 111 7.19 0.13 9.36
N ARG A 112 7.66 0.33 8.15
CA ARG A 112 7.54 1.58 7.39
C ARG A 112 6.38 1.60 6.42
N LEU A 113 5.86 0.46 6.00
CA LEU A 113 4.94 0.32 4.88
C LEU A 113 3.48 0.57 5.28
N VAL A 114 2.81 1.47 4.56
CA VAL A 114 1.37 1.75 4.62
C VAL A 114 0.73 1.43 3.29
N ARG A 115 -0.30 0.60 3.27
CA ARG A 115 -1.15 0.37 2.09
C ARG A 115 -2.34 1.31 2.11
N LEU A 116 -2.55 1.99 1.00
CA LEU A 116 -3.70 2.86 0.78
C LEU A 116 -4.88 2.08 0.19
N PRO A 117 -6.12 2.56 0.34
CA PRO A 117 -7.29 1.97 -0.29
C PRO A 117 -7.08 1.78 -1.80
N MET A 118 -7.30 0.55 -2.28
CA MET A 118 -7.11 0.17 -3.67
C MET A 118 -8.04 -0.99 -4.02
N TYR A 119 -9.13 -0.71 -4.72
CA TYR A 119 -10.10 -1.71 -5.18
C TYR A 119 -10.79 -1.24 -6.45
N TYR A 120 -11.38 -2.17 -7.20
CA TYR A 120 -12.20 -1.86 -8.36
C TYR A 120 -13.43 -1.04 -7.97
N GLY A 121 -13.65 0.07 -8.67
CA GLY A 121 -14.76 0.97 -8.38
C GLY A 121 -14.49 1.98 -7.26
N LEU A 122 -13.21 2.18 -6.84
CA LEU A 122 -12.85 3.30 -5.97
C LEU A 122 -13.15 4.61 -6.69
N THR A 123 -14.11 5.39 -6.15
CA THR A 123 -14.57 6.60 -6.81
C THR A 123 -13.48 7.68 -6.90
N GLU A 124 -13.60 8.59 -7.86
CA GLU A 124 -12.68 9.73 -7.97
C GLU A 124 -12.72 10.61 -6.72
N SER A 125 -13.90 10.79 -6.13
CA SER A 125 -14.08 11.54 -4.89
C SER A 125 -13.33 10.91 -3.73
N ASP A 126 -13.48 9.58 -3.52
CA ASP A 126 -12.83 8.88 -2.43
C ASP A 126 -11.31 8.85 -2.63
N ARG A 127 -10.86 8.62 -3.86
CA ARG A 127 -9.43 8.70 -4.21
C ARG A 127 -8.85 10.09 -3.92
N LYS A 128 -9.57 11.16 -4.27
CA LYS A 128 -9.17 12.53 -3.99
C LYS A 128 -9.07 12.78 -2.50
N GLN A 129 -10.04 12.32 -1.71
CA GLN A 129 -10.00 12.42 -0.25
C GLN A 129 -8.76 11.72 0.33
N VAL A 130 -8.44 10.51 -0.13
CA VAL A 130 -7.22 9.81 0.32
C VAL A 130 -5.97 10.63 0.01
N ILE A 131 -5.86 11.16 -1.21
CA ILE A 131 -4.72 11.99 -1.62
C ILE A 131 -4.60 13.22 -0.75
N GLU A 132 -5.67 13.98 -0.59
CA GLU A 132 -5.70 15.20 0.22
C GLU A 132 -5.27 14.95 1.66
N LYS A 133 -5.75 13.87 2.29
CA LYS A 133 -5.42 13.57 3.68
C LYS A 133 -3.99 13.05 3.88
N VAL A 134 -3.42 12.37 2.91
CA VAL A 134 -1.99 12.04 2.94
C VAL A 134 -1.14 13.30 2.79
N LEU A 135 -1.46 14.17 1.83
CA LEU A 135 -0.73 15.42 1.62
C LEU A 135 -0.84 16.37 2.83
N GLU A 136 -2.02 16.47 3.46
CA GLU A 136 -2.26 17.24 4.69
C GLU A 136 -1.37 16.75 5.84
N PHE A 137 -1.22 15.44 6.01
CA PHE A 137 -0.33 14.88 7.04
C PHE A 137 1.12 15.31 6.85
N TYR A 138 1.62 15.32 5.62
CA TYR A 138 3.00 15.71 5.31
C TYR A 138 3.22 17.22 5.12
N ALA A 139 2.18 18.03 5.16
CA ALA A 139 2.27 19.50 5.12
C ALA A 139 2.53 20.12 6.50
N GLN A 140 2.39 19.34 7.57
CA GLN A 140 2.69 19.75 8.95
C GLN A 140 4.19 19.63 9.20
#